data_18e0fb85023e63223a93177419d9524c
#
_entry.id   18e0fb85023e63223a93177419d9524c
#
_cell.length_a   1.000
_cell.length_b   1.000
_cell.length_c   1.000
_cell.angle_alpha   90.00
_cell.angle_beta   90.00
_cell.angle_gamma   90.00
#
_symmetry.space_group_name_H-M   'P 1'
#
loop_
_entity.id
_entity.type
_entity.pdbx_description
1 polymer ?
#
loop_
_entity_poly.entity_id
_entity_poly.type
_entity_poly.pdbx_seq_one_letter_code
_entity_poly.pdbx_strand_id
1 'polypeptide(L)'
;MAAGCAHRWSEAQLCWHAQVDDWGYSTVEGVSIAGDGAGIVGADSAQALGGLAALDALYRIGKLSIPERDKIAMPLRKIMSRQQPLRRFLDRLYQPAEQFRIPADPATLVCRCEEVSAAEIREAVSLGCQGPNQLKSFTRAGMGPCQGRLCGLTVSAIIADELGRPVQDIGAARLRSPVKPLELGQLAALADKE
;
A
#
# COMPACT_ATOMS: atom_id res chain seq x y z
N MET A 1 1.29 -6.18 2.49
CA MET A 1 2.72 -6.32 2.88
C MET A 1 2.89 -7.13 4.17
N ALA A 2 2.34 -6.71 5.32
CA ALA A 2 2.54 -7.45 6.59
C ALA A 2 2.06 -8.90 6.56
N ALA A 3 0.96 -9.20 5.87
CA ALA A 3 0.42 -10.55 5.70
C ALA A 3 1.08 -11.37 4.57
N GLY A 4 2.11 -10.85 3.91
CA GLY A 4 2.80 -11.56 2.83
C GLY A 4 2.12 -11.46 1.44
N CYS A 5 1.01 -10.74 1.30
CA CYS A 5 0.36 -10.57 0.00
C CYS A 5 1.31 -9.92 -1.02
N ALA A 6 1.30 -10.40 -2.25
CA ALA A 6 2.01 -9.75 -3.35
C ALA A 6 1.40 -8.38 -3.65
N HIS A 7 2.24 -7.45 -4.10
CA HIS A 7 1.84 -6.07 -4.44
C HIS A 7 2.30 -5.72 -5.85
N ARG A 8 1.57 -4.81 -6.48
CA ARG A 8 1.92 -4.21 -7.77
C ARG A 8 1.96 -2.69 -7.65
N TRP A 9 2.83 -2.05 -8.40
CA TRP A 9 2.84 -0.60 -8.54
C TRP A 9 1.73 -0.13 -9.47
N SER A 10 1.09 0.97 -9.14
CA SER A 10 0.11 1.65 -9.99
C SER A 10 0.65 3.01 -10.43
N GLU A 11 1.00 3.15 -11.70
CA GLU A 11 1.45 4.43 -12.26
C GLU A 11 0.34 5.51 -12.22
N ALA A 12 -0.93 5.10 -12.31
CA ALA A 12 -2.05 6.02 -12.27
C ALA A 12 -2.24 6.65 -10.88
N GLN A 13 -2.00 5.88 -9.83
CA GLN A 13 -2.20 6.29 -8.44
C GLN A 13 -0.88 6.52 -7.67
N LEU A 14 0.27 6.25 -8.32
CA LEU A 14 1.62 6.41 -7.78
C LEU A 14 1.78 5.74 -6.40
N CYS A 15 1.24 4.55 -6.25
CA CYS A 15 1.34 3.78 -5.01
C CYS A 15 1.27 2.26 -5.25
N TRP A 16 1.62 1.50 -4.22
CA TRP A 16 1.57 0.06 -4.21
C TRP A 16 0.18 -0.44 -3.82
N HIS A 17 -0.39 -1.34 -4.64
CA HIS A 17 -1.64 -2.04 -4.36
C HIS A 17 -1.39 -3.52 -4.13
N ALA A 18 -2.16 -4.14 -3.24
CA ALA A 18 -2.18 -5.58 -3.14
C ALA A 18 -2.70 -6.20 -4.44
N GLN A 19 -2.10 -7.32 -4.86
CA GLN A 19 -2.63 -8.11 -5.97
C GLN A 19 -3.82 -8.91 -5.48
N VAL A 20 -4.96 -8.70 -6.14
CA VAL A 20 -6.20 -9.40 -5.86
C VAL A 20 -6.86 -9.82 -7.18
N ASP A 21 -7.69 -10.85 -7.13
CA ASP A 21 -8.56 -11.25 -8.23
C ASP A 21 -9.83 -10.37 -8.30
N ASP A 22 -10.74 -10.70 -9.22
CA ASP A 22 -12.00 -9.98 -9.43
C ASP A 22 -13.00 -10.06 -8.26
N TRP A 23 -12.68 -10.83 -7.24
CA TRP A 23 -13.45 -11.00 -6.00
C TRP A 23 -12.74 -10.38 -4.79
N GLY A 24 -11.57 -9.78 -5.00
CA GLY A 24 -10.75 -9.24 -3.92
C GLY A 24 -9.93 -10.29 -3.17
N TYR A 25 -9.85 -11.53 -3.66
CA TYR A 25 -9.04 -12.57 -3.04
C TYR A 25 -7.56 -12.34 -3.36
N SER A 26 -6.72 -12.34 -2.32
CA SER A 26 -5.30 -12.03 -2.45
C SER A 26 -4.45 -13.25 -2.83
N THR A 27 -3.15 -13.03 -2.98
CA THR A 27 -2.17 -14.12 -3.22
C THR A 27 -1.89 -14.97 -1.97
N VAL A 28 -2.47 -14.64 -0.84
CA VAL A 28 -2.37 -15.40 0.42
C VAL A 28 -3.69 -16.06 0.70
N GLU A 29 -3.66 -17.37 0.92
CA GLU A 29 -4.85 -18.17 1.20
C GLU A 29 -5.61 -17.65 2.43
N GLY A 30 -6.94 -17.59 2.33
CA GLY A 30 -7.82 -17.11 3.40
C GLY A 30 -7.83 -15.58 3.59
N VAL A 31 -7.11 -14.82 2.76
CA VAL A 31 -7.03 -13.37 2.87
C VAL A 31 -7.66 -12.68 1.67
N SER A 32 -8.74 -11.95 1.90
CA SER A 32 -9.37 -11.06 0.91
C SER A 32 -9.14 -9.60 1.27
N ILE A 33 -8.99 -8.75 0.25
CA ILE A 33 -8.75 -7.31 0.41
C ILE A 33 -9.75 -6.57 -0.46
N ALA A 34 -10.50 -5.65 0.14
CA ALA A 34 -11.51 -4.88 -0.56
C ALA A 34 -11.37 -3.38 -0.28
N GLY A 35 -12.00 -2.56 -1.12
CA GLY A 35 -11.94 -1.11 -1.03
C GLY A 35 -10.55 -0.57 -1.30
N ASP A 36 -10.22 0.58 -0.72
CA ASP A 36 -8.96 1.30 -0.97
C ASP A 36 -7.70 0.52 -0.56
N GLY A 37 -7.83 -0.56 0.21
CA GLY A 37 -6.73 -1.49 0.49
C GLY A 37 -6.25 -2.28 -0.74
N ALA A 38 -7.14 -2.49 -1.73
CA ALA A 38 -6.82 -3.14 -3.00
C ALA A 38 -6.56 -2.14 -4.14
N GLY A 39 -6.80 -0.85 -3.92
CA GLY A 39 -6.64 0.24 -4.89
C GLY A 39 -7.66 1.35 -4.59
N ILE A 40 -7.28 2.60 -4.79
CA ILE A 40 -8.14 3.74 -4.48
C ILE A 40 -9.31 3.77 -5.48
N VAL A 41 -10.53 3.44 -5.03
CA VAL A 41 -11.69 3.24 -5.90
C VAL A 41 -12.87 4.16 -5.58
N GLY A 42 -12.89 4.79 -4.39
CA GLY A 42 -13.99 5.61 -3.89
C GLY A 42 -15.05 4.80 -3.13
N ALA A 43 -15.88 5.49 -2.35
CA ALA A 43 -16.76 4.89 -1.34
C ALA A 43 -17.74 3.85 -1.91
N ASP A 44 -18.47 4.18 -2.96
CA ASP A 44 -19.47 3.26 -3.56
C ASP A 44 -18.81 1.99 -4.11
N SER A 45 -17.68 2.15 -4.80
CA SER A 45 -16.90 1.01 -5.31
C SER A 45 -16.28 0.19 -4.18
N ALA A 46 -15.80 0.84 -3.12
CA ALA A 46 -15.25 0.17 -1.95
C ALA A 46 -16.31 -0.70 -1.25
N GLN A 47 -17.53 -0.19 -1.11
CA GLN A 47 -18.67 -0.95 -0.58
C GLN A 47 -19.01 -2.14 -1.48
N ALA A 48 -19.07 -1.93 -2.80
CA ALA A 48 -19.34 -3.00 -3.76
C ALA A 48 -18.25 -4.10 -3.71
N LEU A 49 -16.97 -3.72 -3.64
CA LEU A 49 -15.85 -4.66 -3.48
C LEU A 49 -15.95 -5.47 -2.18
N GLY A 50 -16.35 -4.82 -1.07
CA GLY A 50 -16.61 -5.53 0.19
C GLY A 50 -17.69 -6.60 0.03
N GLY A 51 -18.79 -6.27 -0.68
CA GLY A 51 -19.84 -7.22 -1.01
C GLY A 51 -19.35 -8.39 -1.88
N LEU A 52 -18.55 -8.10 -2.91
CA LEU A 52 -17.97 -9.15 -3.77
C LEU A 52 -17.03 -10.09 -2.98
N ALA A 53 -16.18 -9.53 -2.11
CA ALA A 53 -15.29 -10.33 -1.27
C ALA A 53 -16.07 -11.23 -0.30
N ALA A 54 -17.16 -10.73 0.28
CA ALA A 54 -18.03 -11.51 1.14
C ALA A 54 -18.73 -12.66 0.39
N LEU A 55 -19.20 -12.41 -0.84
CA LEU A 55 -19.82 -13.44 -1.69
C LEU A 55 -18.82 -14.53 -2.06
N ASP A 56 -17.58 -14.19 -2.38
CA ASP A 56 -16.52 -15.17 -2.64
C ASP A 56 -16.16 -15.99 -1.39
N ALA A 57 -16.11 -15.34 -0.22
CA ALA A 57 -15.90 -16.04 1.04
C ALA A 57 -17.02 -17.06 1.31
N LEU A 58 -18.29 -16.68 1.12
CA LEU A 58 -19.43 -17.60 1.25
C LEU A 58 -19.36 -18.77 0.26
N TYR A 59 -18.94 -18.53 -0.97
CA TYR A 59 -18.71 -19.57 -1.96
C TYR A 59 -17.59 -20.53 -1.50
N ARG A 60 -16.47 -20.02 -1.07
CA ARG A 60 -15.31 -20.84 -0.63
C ARG A 60 -15.61 -21.73 0.57
N ILE A 61 -16.48 -21.30 1.47
CA ILE A 61 -16.94 -22.12 2.61
C ILE A 61 -18.17 -22.99 2.27
N GLY A 62 -18.56 -23.09 0.99
CA GLY A 62 -19.64 -23.98 0.54
C GLY A 62 -21.06 -23.51 0.91
N LYS A 63 -21.25 -22.21 1.20
CA LYS A 63 -22.57 -21.63 1.55
C LYS A 63 -23.32 -21.03 0.36
N LEU A 64 -22.64 -20.85 -0.78
CA LEU A 64 -23.25 -20.40 -2.04
C LEU A 64 -22.71 -21.25 -3.18
N SER A 65 -23.57 -21.52 -4.18
CA SER A 65 -23.14 -22.03 -5.47
C SER A 65 -22.61 -20.91 -6.38
N ILE A 66 -21.85 -21.26 -7.43
CA ILE A 66 -21.37 -20.27 -8.42
C ILE A 66 -22.52 -19.48 -9.05
N PRO A 67 -23.62 -20.08 -9.55
CA PRO A 67 -24.72 -19.32 -10.15
C PRO A 67 -25.39 -18.35 -9.18
N GLU A 68 -25.57 -18.73 -7.92
CA GLU A 68 -26.15 -17.86 -6.89
C GLU A 68 -25.22 -16.68 -6.58
N ARG A 69 -23.93 -16.97 -6.34
CA ARG A 69 -22.90 -15.95 -6.12
C ARG A 69 -22.88 -14.91 -7.25
N ASP A 70 -22.79 -15.38 -8.49
CA ASP A 70 -22.65 -14.54 -9.68
C ASP A 70 -23.91 -13.70 -9.92
N LYS A 71 -25.10 -14.26 -9.67
CA LYS A 71 -26.38 -13.52 -9.73
C LYS A 71 -26.41 -12.37 -8.72
N ILE A 72 -26.01 -12.60 -7.46
CA ILE A 72 -25.99 -11.56 -6.42
C ILE A 72 -24.88 -10.53 -6.71
N ALA A 73 -23.79 -10.92 -7.36
CA ALA A 73 -22.67 -10.04 -7.70
C ALA A 73 -23.00 -9.03 -8.83
N MET A 74 -23.95 -9.33 -9.71
CA MET A 74 -24.27 -8.48 -10.88
C MET A 74 -24.52 -7.01 -10.55
N PRO A 75 -25.39 -6.64 -9.57
CA PRO A 75 -25.63 -5.24 -9.22
C PRO A 75 -24.38 -4.56 -8.66
N LEU A 76 -23.53 -5.26 -7.89
CA LEU A 76 -22.28 -4.74 -7.35
C LEU A 76 -21.29 -4.42 -8.47
N ARG A 77 -21.10 -5.32 -9.42
CA ARG A 77 -20.25 -5.10 -10.60
C ARG A 77 -20.76 -3.94 -11.46
N LYS A 78 -22.07 -3.73 -11.55
CA LYS A 78 -22.65 -2.60 -12.25
C LYS A 78 -22.34 -1.26 -11.58
N ILE A 79 -22.33 -1.20 -10.24
CA ILE A 79 -21.88 -0.01 -9.50
C ILE A 79 -20.44 0.31 -9.86
N MET A 80 -19.54 -0.67 -9.77
CA MET A 80 -18.11 -0.49 -10.07
C MET A 80 -17.89 0.00 -11.51
N SER A 81 -18.56 -0.61 -12.50
CA SER A 81 -18.39 -0.21 -13.91
C SER A 81 -18.85 1.22 -14.19
N ARG A 82 -19.87 1.72 -13.49
CA ARG A 82 -20.34 3.10 -13.60
C ARG A 82 -19.36 4.11 -12.98
N GLN A 83 -18.69 3.74 -11.91
CA GLN A 83 -17.74 4.62 -11.21
C GLN A 83 -16.35 4.67 -11.88
N GLN A 84 -16.00 3.64 -12.66
CA GLN A 84 -14.66 3.50 -13.24
C GLN A 84 -14.23 4.69 -14.13
N PRO A 85 -15.08 5.26 -15.03
CA PRO A 85 -14.65 6.40 -15.85
C PRO A 85 -14.33 7.63 -15.00
N LEU A 86 -15.15 7.93 -13.99
CA LEU A 86 -14.90 9.01 -13.04
C LEU A 86 -13.61 8.78 -12.26
N ARG A 87 -13.37 7.55 -11.79
CA ARG A 87 -12.15 7.23 -11.06
C ARG A 87 -10.90 7.47 -11.92
N ARG A 88 -10.87 7.02 -13.17
CA ARG A 88 -9.75 7.27 -14.09
C ARG A 88 -9.49 8.76 -14.31
N PHE A 89 -10.54 9.56 -14.44
CA PHE A 89 -10.43 11.02 -14.54
C PHE A 89 -9.82 11.61 -13.27
N LEU A 90 -10.29 11.23 -12.08
CA LEU A 90 -9.78 11.71 -10.80
C LEU A 90 -8.33 11.29 -10.56
N ASP A 91 -7.95 10.06 -10.92
CA ASP A 91 -6.57 9.58 -10.80
C ASP A 91 -5.61 10.46 -11.63
N ARG A 92 -6.06 10.90 -12.83
CA ARG A 92 -5.27 11.79 -13.66
C ARG A 92 -5.25 13.23 -13.13
N LEU A 93 -6.41 13.73 -12.69
CA LEU A 93 -6.56 15.10 -12.21
C LEU A 93 -5.77 15.38 -10.93
N TYR A 94 -5.79 14.44 -10.01
CA TYR A 94 -5.15 14.57 -8.69
C TYR A 94 -3.78 13.89 -8.57
N GLN A 95 -3.20 13.48 -9.69
CA GLN A 95 -1.83 12.96 -9.68
C GLN A 95 -0.87 14.06 -9.23
N PRO A 96 -0.11 13.88 -8.14
CA PRO A 96 0.79 14.91 -7.63
C PRO A 96 1.91 15.19 -8.62
N ALA A 97 2.20 16.47 -8.86
CA ALA A 97 3.32 16.90 -9.71
C ALA A 97 4.65 16.40 -9.13
N GLU A 98 5.62 16.22 -10.00
CA GLU A 98 6.93 15.65 -9.67
C GLU A 98 7.64 16.43 -8.55
N GLN A 99 7.58 17.76 -8.59
CA GLN A 99 8.18 18.62 -7.56
C GLN A 99 7.68 18.36 -6.12
N PHE A 100 6.48 17.77 -5.95
CA PHE A 100 5.95 17.37 -4.64
C PHE A 100 6.34 15.96 -4.24
N ARG A 101 6.82 15.17 -5.19
CA ARG A 101 7.29 13.79 -4.97
C ARG A 101 8.80 13.72 -4.82
N ILE A 102 9.52 14.57 -5.56
CA ILE A 102 10.98 14.66 -5.58
C ILE A 102 11.34 16.13 -5.32
N PRO A 103 11.40 16.56 -4.03
CA PRO A 103 11.69 17.94 -3.69
C PRO A 103 13.10 18.32 -4.14
N ALA A 104 13.20 19.44 -4.86
CA ALA A 104 14.49 19.99 -5.33
C ALA A 104 15.30 20.59 -4.18
N ASP A 105 14.63 21.24 -3.21
CA ASP A 105 15.29 21.82 -2.06
C ASP A 105 15.86 20.73 -1.13
N PRO A 106 17.19 20.68 -0.96
CA PRO A 106 17.85 19.68 -0.12
C PRO A 106 17.45 19.75 1.35
N ALA A 107 17.01 20.90 1.85
CA ALA A 107 16.59 21.10 3.23
C ALA A 107 15.16 20.62 3.51
N THR A 108 14.39 20.24 2.48
CA THR A 108 13.02 19.75 2.64
C THR A 108 12.99 18.51 3.55
N LEU A 109 12.27 18.59 4.68
CA LEU A 109 12.06 17.46 5.57
C LEU A 109 11.11 16.43 4.92
N VAL A 110 11.64 15.28 4.57
CA VAL A 110 10.89 14.15 3.98
C VAL A 110 10.31 13.25 5.07
N CYS A 111 11.13 12.84 6.03
CA CYS A 111 10.66 12.08 7.19
C CYS A 111 10.52 13.00 8.39
N ARG A 112 9.30 13.47 8.65
CA ARG A 112 9.03 14.39 9.78
C ARG A 112 9.19 13.74 11.16
N CYS A 113 9.02 12.41 11.25
CA CYS A 113 9.14 11.71 12.53
C CYS A 113 10.60 11.60 13.02
N GLU A 114 11.52 11.44 12.08
CA GLU A 114 12.97 11.27 12.35
C GLU A 114 13.77 12.46 11.83
N GLU A 115 13.08 13.53 11.38
CA GLU A 115 13.65 14.80 10.88
C GLU A 115 14.68 14.63 9.76
N VAL A 116 14.46 13.62 8.87
CA VAL A 116 15.37 13.32 7.75
C VAL A 116 15.01 14.15 6.54
N SER A 117 15.98 14.89 6.01
CA SER A 117 15.87 15.76 4.85
C SER A 117 16.06 15.01 3.52
N ALA A 118 15.74 15.68 2.42
CA ALA A 118 16.00 15.18 1.06
C ALA A 118 17.50 15.03 0.81
N ALA A 119 18.34 15.92 1.35
CA ALA A 119 19.80 15.86 1.25
C ALA A 119 20.35 14.57 1.87
N GLU A 120 19.93 14.22 3.08
CA GLU A 120 20.42 13.03 3.79
C GLU A 120 20.01 11.73 3.07
N ILE A 121 18.83 11.71 2.41
CA ILE A 121 18.42 10.57 1.58
C ILE A 121 19.34 10.44 0.36
N ARG A 122 19.63 11.52 -0.34
CA ARG A 122 20.54 11.54 -1.50
C ARG A 122 21.96 11.17 -1.10
N GLU A 123 22.44 11.67 0.02
CA GLU A 123 23.74 11.28 0.56
C GLU A 123 23.80 9.77 0.84
N ALA A 124 22.78 9.20 1.49
CA ALA A 124 22.72 7.78 1.72
C ALA A 124 22.76 6.97 0.41
N VAL A 125 22.11 7.46 -0.67
CA VAL A 125 22.18 6.82 -1.99
C VAL A 125 23.59 6.89 -2.56
N SER A 126 24.29 8.03 -2.45
CA SER A 126 25.68 8.17 -2.90
C SER A 126 26.63 7.22 -2.14
N LEU A 127 26.30 6.88 -0.89
CA LEU A 127 27.02 5.88 -0.08
C LEU A 127 26.61 4.43 -0.37
N GLY A 128 25.76 4.20 -1.37
CA GLY A 128 25.39 2.86 -1.86
C GLY A 128 24.03 2.34 -1.39
N CYS A 129 23.15 3.18 -0.79
CA CYS A 129 21.79 2.79 -0.44
C CYS A 129 20.97 2.51 -1.70
N GLN A 130 20.36 1.31 -1.82
CA GLN A 130 19.61 0.86 -2.98
C GLN A 130 18.09 0.83 -2.78
N GLY A 131 17.60 1.16 -1.57
CA GLY A 131 16.16 1.11 -1.31
C GLY A 131 15.76 1.48 0.10
N PRO A 132 14.43 1.64 0.36
CA PRO A 132 13.93 2.20 1.62
C PRO A 132 14.23 1.33 2.84
N ASN A 133 14.40 0.01 2.67
CA ASN A 133 14.76 -0.86 3.80
C ASN A 133 16.20 -0.67 4.25
N GLN A 134 17.11 -0.41 3.31
CA GLN A 134 18.51 -0.11 3.59
C GLN A 134 18.65 1.32 4.14
N LEU A 135 17.88 2.29 3.60
CA LEU A 135 17.88 3.67 4.07
C LEU A 135 17.60 3.79 5.58
N LYS A 136 16.76 2.92 6.13
CA LYS A 136 16.49 2.89 7.58
C LYS A 136 17.76 2.72 8.42
N SER A 137 18.74 2.00 7.92
CA SER A 137 20.03 1.79 8.61
C SER A 137 20.93 3.02 8.54
N PHE A 138 20.83 3.84 7.49
CA PHE A 138 21.59 5.08 7.33
C PHE A 138 21.00 6.23 8.14
N THR A 139 19.66 6.42 8.05
CA THR A 139 19.01 7.67 8.49
C THR A 139 17.84 7.46 9.46
N ARG A 140 17.41 6.23 9.73
CA ARG A 140 16.17 5.88 10.45
C ARG A 140 14.87 6.33 9.75
N ALA A 141 14.93 6.88 8.52
CA ALA A 141 13.74 7.31 7.78
C ALA A 141 12.68 6.20 7.71
N GLY A 142 11.45 6.52 8.09
CA GLY A 142 10.34 5.58 8.13
C GLY A 142 10.25 4.70 9.39
N MET A 143 11.13 4.89 10.39
CA MET A 143 11.10 4.15 11.65
C MET A 143 10.28 4.82 12.76
N GLY A 144 9.93 6.09 12.60
CA GLY A 144 9.14 6.84 13.58
C GLY A 144 7.68 6.37 13.70
N PRO A 145 6.86 7.02 14.54
CA PRO A 145 5.50 6.57 14.89
C PRO A 145 4.57 6.31 13.69
N CYS A 146 4.74 7.05 12.59
CA CYS A 146 3.93 6.83 11.37
C CYS A 146 4.35 5.58 10.58
N GLN A 147 5.49 4.94 10.91
CA GLN A 147 6.01 3.73 10.25
C GLN A 147 6.11 3.87 8.73
N GLY A 148 6.60 5.01 8.26
CA GLY A 148 6.79 5.31 6.83
C GLY A 148 5.52 5.63 6.04
N ARG A 149 4.34 5.70 6.68
CA ARG A 149 3.07 5.98 5.98
C ARG A 149 3.05 7.36 5.33
N LEU A 150 3.74 8.34 5.90
CA LEU A 150 3.84 9.70 5.36
C LEU A 150 4.98 9.85 4.35
N CYS A 151 6.15 9.30 4.64
CA CYS A 151 7.37 9.55 3.86
C CYS A 151 7.68 8.46 2.82
N GLY A 152 7.13 7.25 2.95
CA GLY A 152 7.59 6.08 2.21
C GLY A 152 7.56 6.22 0.68
N LEU A 153 6.53 6.87 0.11
CA LEU A 153 6.45 7.10 -1.33
C LEU A 153 7.50 8.11 -1.80
N THR A 154 7.65 9.22 -1.08
CA THR A 154 8.66 10.26 -1.39
C THR A 154 10.08 9.71 -1.24
N VAL A 155 10.34 8.93 -0.19
CA VAL A 155 11.64 8.24 -0.01
C VAL A 155 11.95 7.35 -1.21
N SER A 156 11.00 6.50 -1.64
CA SER A 156 11.21 5.63 -2.80
C SER A 156 11.38 6.42 -4.09
N ALA A 157 10.67 7.55 -4.25
CA ALA A 157 10.80 8.41 -5.42
C ALA A 157 12.17 9.10 -5.50
N ILE A 158 12.69 9.62 -4.40
CA ILE A 158 14.03 10.23 -4.35
C ILE A 158 15.11 9.17 -4.65
N ILE A 159 15.03 7.99 -4.05
CA ILE A 159 16.00 6.91 -4.33
C ILE A 159 15.94 6.49 -5.80
N ALA A 160 14.74 6.40 -6.37
CA ALA A 160 14.53 6.05 -7.78
C ALA A 160 15.18 7.08 -8.72
N ASP A 161 14.99 8.37 -8.43
CA ASP A 161 15.55 9.50 -9.17
C ASP A 161 17.08 9.46 -9.15
N GLU A 162 17.68 9.37 -7.97
CA GLU A 162 19.13 9.32 -7.79
C GLU A 162 19.79 8.10 -8.46
N LEU A 163 19.09 6.96 -8.51
CA LEU A 163 19.60 5.74 -9.14
C LEU A 163 19.25 5.63 -10.63
N GLY A 164 18.44 6.55 -11.19
CA GLY A 164 17.94 6.49 -12.56
C GLY A 164 17.09 5.22 -12.81
N ARG A 165 16.32 4.75 -11.82
CA ARG A 165 15.54 3.52 -11.88
C ARG A 165 14.06 3.78 -11.64
N PRO A 166 13.14 2.98 -12.22
CA PRO A 166 11.72 3.08 -11.92
C PRO A 166 11.43 2.86 -10.42
N VAL A 167 10.46 3.60 -9.86
CA VAL A 167 10.05 3.49 -8.43
C VAL A 167 9.63 2.05 -8.06
N GLN A 168 9.01 1.35 -8.98
CA GLN A 168 8.63 -0.06 -8.81
C GLN A 168 9.82 -0.99 -8.53
N ASP A 169 11.01 -0.69 -9.06
CA ASP A 169 12.22 -1.49 -8.87
C ASP A 169 12.92 -1.16 -7.54
N ILE A 170 12.68 0.03 -7.00
CA ILE A 170 13.15 0.44 -5.66
C ILE A 170 12.34 -0.28 -4.58
N GLY A 171 11.05 -0.48 -4.82
CA GLY A 171 10.16 -1.15 -3.90
C GLY A 171 9.69 -0.28 -2.74
N ALA A 172 9.05 -0.92 -1.78
CA ALA A 172 8.52 -0.29 -0.59
C ALA A 172 9.20 -0.80 0.69
N ALA A 173 9.16 0.04 1.74
CA ALA A 173 9.63 -0.37 3.06
C ALA A 173 8.80 -1.55 3.58
N ARG A 174 9.48 -2.60 4.08
CA ARG A 174 8.81 -3.73 4.72
C ARG A 174 8.23 -3.30 6.06
N LEU A 175 6.95 -3.55 6.23
CA LEU A 175 6.29 -3.44 7.52
C LEU A 175 6.72 -4.63 8.39
N ARG A 176 6.97 -4.35 9.66
CA ARG A 176 7.32 -5.36 10.67
C ARG A 176 6.23 -5.39 11.74
N SER A 177 5.91 -6.58 12.22
CA SER A 177 5.03 -6.74 13.37
C SER A 177 5.74 -6.28 14.66
N PRO A 178 4.99 -5.70 15.61
CA PRO A 178 3.57 -5.37 15.55
C PRO A 178 3.30 -4.15 14.67
N VAL A 179 2.20 -4.17 13.87
CA VAL A 179 1.83 -3.07 12.95
C VAL A 179 1.07 -1.94 13.63
N LYS A 180 0.77 -2.09 14.91
CA LYS A 180 0.20 -1.07 15.81
C LYS A 180 0.87 -1.20 17.17
N PRO A 181 0.90 -0.13 17.99
CA PRO A 181 1.41 -0.19 19.35
C PRO A 181 0.73 -1.28 20.16
N LEU A 182 1.51 -2.00 20.97
CA LEU A 182 1.07 -2.99 21.93
C LEU A 182 1.55 -2.58 23.33
N GLU A 183 0.77 -2.90 24.35
CA GLU A 183 1.23 -2.78 25.74
C GLU A 183 2.22 -3.88 26.07
N LEU A 184 3.21 -3.59 26.90
CA LEU A 184 4.20 -4.58 27.37
C LEU A 184 3.56 -5.81 27.98
N GLY A 185 2.46 -5.64 28.75
CA GLY A 185 1.70 -6.75 29.34
C GLY A 185 1.08 -7.67 28.28
N GLN A 186 0.59 -7.13 27.16
CA GLN A 186 0.08 -7.93 26.05
C GLN A 186 1.19 -8.75 25.38
N LEU A 187 2.38 -8.14 25.24
CA LEU A 187 3.53 -8.83 24.66
C LEU A 187 4.06 -9.94 25.59
N ALA A 188 4.14 -9.68 26.89
CA ALA A 188 4.56 -10.67 27.89
C ALA A 188 3.61 -11.87 27.93
N ALA A 189 2.30 -11.64 27.86
CA ALA A 189 1.29 -12.70 27.88
C ALA A 189 1.30 -13.63 26.63
N LEU A 190 2.09 -13.31 25.59
CA LEU A 190 2.27 -14.23 24.45
C LEU A 190 3.15 -15.43 24.78
N ALA A 191 4.09 -15.28 25.71
CA ALA A 191 4.99 -16.36 26.13
C ALA A 191 4.28 -17.49 26.91
N ASP A 192 3.11 -17.19 27.49
CA ASP A 192 2.34 -18.15 28.32
C ASP A 192 1.37 -19.01 27.50
N LYS A 193 1.43 -18.99 26.16
CA LYS A 193 0.49 -19.69 25.26
C LYS A 193 1.10 -20.83 24.44
N GLU A 194 2.30 -21.30 24.80
CA GLU A 194 2.90 -22.52 24.25
C GLU A 194 2.53 -23.77 25.01
#